data_79195b58ee2294a61da99f9a74770256
#
_entry.id   79195b58ee2294a61da99f9a74770256
#
_cell.length_a   1.000
_cell.length_b   1.000
_cell.length_c   1.000
_cell.angle_alpha   90.00
_cell.angle_beta   90.00
_cell.angle_gamma   90.00
#
_symmetry.space_group_name_H-M   'P 1'
#
loop_
_entity.id
_entity.type
_entity.pdbx_description
1 polymer ?
#
loop_
_entity_poly.entity_id
_entity_poly.type
_entity_poly.pdbx_seq_one_letter_code
_entity_poly.pdbx_strand_id
1 'polypeptide(L)'
;MPIDCELSSWSSWTTCDPCQKKRYRYAYLLRPSQFHGEPCNFSDKEVEDCVTNRPCRSQVRCEGFVCAQTGRCVNRRLLCNGDNDCGDQSDEANCRRIYKKCQHEMDQYWGIGSLASGINLFTNSLEGSVLDHRYYAGGCSPHYILNTRFRKPYNVESYTPQTQGKYEFTLKEYESYSDFEHNVIEKAASSSGFSFGFKIPGIFELGVSSQSDRGKHYIRRTKRFSHTKSVFLHARSDLEVAHYKLKPRSLMLHYEFLQRVKRLPLEYSYGEYRDLFRDFGTHYITEAVLGGIYEYTLVMNKEAMERGDYTLNNVHACAKNDFKIGGAIKEVYVKLGVSIGKCRGILNEIKDRNKRDTMVEDLVVLVRGGASEHITTLAYQELPTADLMQEWGDAVQYNPAIIKIKVEPLYELVTATDFAYSSTVKQNMKQALEEFQKEVSSCHCAPCQGNGVPVLKGSRCDCICPVGSQGLACEVSYRKNIPTDGKWNCWSSWSSCSGGRKTRQRQCNNPLPQNGGSPCSGPASETLDCS
;
A
#
# COMPACT_ATOMS: atom_id res chain seq x y z
N MET A 1 24.44 19.54 7.11
CA MET A 1 24.24 20.67 6.18
C MET A 1 22.83 20.61 5.61
N PRO A 2 22.08 21.71 5.63
CA PRO A 2 20.78 21.76 4.96
C PRO A 2 20.92 21.48 3.46
N ILE A 3 19.94 20.76 2.90
CA ILE A 3 19.86 20.44 1.48
C ILE A 3 18.61 21.12 0.92
N ASP A 4 18.82 22.02 -0.05
CA ASP A 4 17.72 22.73 -0.68
C ASP A 4 17.07 21.89 -1.75
N CYS A 5 15.76 22.04 -1.90
CA CYS A 5 15.02 21.44 -2.97
C CYS A 5 15.45 22.01 -4.32
N GLU A 6 15.65 21.16 -5.30
CA GLU A 6 15.98 21.55 -6.65
C GLU A 6 15.06 20.86 -7.65
N LEU A 7 14.40 21.66 -8.46
CA LEU A 7 13.64 21.20 -9.62
C LEU A 7 14.51 21.31 -10.88
N SER A 8 14.23 20.47 -11.86
CA SER A 8 14.82 20.59 -13.19
C SER A 8 14.42 21.91 -13.85
N SER A 9 15.12 22.28 -14.93
CA SER A 9 14.62 23.31 -15.84
C SER A 9 13.24 22.90 -16.40
N TRP A 10 12.44 23.89 -16.80
CA TRP A 10 11.17 23.64 -17.44
C TRP A 10 11.34 22.83 -18.73
N SER A 11 10.46 21.85 -18.93
CA SER A 11 10.30 21.22 -20.23
C SER A 11 9.85 22.24 -21.28
N SER A 12 9.99 21.89 -22.55
CA SER A 12 9.38 22.69 -23.62
C SER A 12 7.86 22.71 -23.45
N TRP A 13 7.24 23.84 -23.83
CA TRP A 13 5.79 23.90 -23.92
C TRP A 13 5.28 22.88 -24.95
N THR A 14 4.20 22.20 -24.63
CA THR A 14 3.46 21.42 -25.61
C THR A 14 2.83 22.35 -26.66
N THR A 15 2.45 21.81 -27.79
CA THR A 15 1.55 22.52 -28.72
C THR A 15 0.19 22.71 -28.04
N CYS A 16 -0.59 23.66 -28.55
CA CYS A 16 -1.93 23.89 -27.99
C CYS A 16 -2.82 22.68 -28.17
N ASP A 17 -3.32 22.12 -27.06
CA ASP A 17 -4.26 21.01 -27.10
C ASP A 17 -5.59 21.48 -27.69
N PRO A 18 -6.07 20.87 -28.77
CA PRO A 18 -7.28 21.31 -29.45
C PRO A 18 -8.56 21.11 -28.64
N CYS A 19 -8.56 20.16 -27.70
CA CYS A 19 -9.72 19.85 -26.88
C CYS A 19 -9.78 20.70 -25.62
N GLN A 20 -8.64 20.88 -24.94
CA GLN A 20 -8.56 21.63 -23.70
C GLN A 20 -8.29 23.13 -23.92
N LYS A 21 -7.82 23.51 -25.09
CA LYS A 21 -7.37 24.89 -25.40
C LYS A 21 -6.31 25.39 -24.42
N LYS A 22 -5.38 24.48 -24.07
CA LYS A 22 -4.29 24.71 -23.12
C LYS A 22 -2.99 24.13 -23.65
N ARG A 23 -1.89 24.71 -23.22
CA ARG A 23 -0.55 24.17 -23.40
C ARG A 23 0.10 23.94 -22.04
N TYR A 24 1.04 23.02 -21.99
CA TYR A 24 1.56 22.46 -20.75
C TYR A 24 3.08 22.41 -20.76
N ARG A 25 3.69 22.61 -19.61
CA ARG A 25 5.08 22.28 -19.33
C ARG A 25 5.25 21.82 -17.89
N TYR A 26 6.35 21.16 -17.59
CA TYR A 26 6.62 20.58 -16.29
C TYR A 26 8.10 20.64 -15.91
N ALA A 27 8.38 20.44 -14.63
CA ALA A 27 9.71 20.25 -14.09
C ALA A 27 9.76 18.98 -13.26
N TYR A 28 10.91 18.31 -13.24
CA TYR A 28 11.16 17.15 -12.39
C TYR A 28 11.75 17.58 -11.05
N LEU A 29 11.50 16.77 -10.02
CA LEU A 29 12.21 16.85 -8.76
C LEU A 29 13.60 16.20 -8.93
N LEU A 30 14.64 17.02 -8.97
CA LEU A 30 16.02 16.54 -9.06
C LEU A 30 16.59 16.19 -7.68
N ARG A 31 16.33 17.03 -6.69
CA ARG A 31 16.82 16.86 -5.33
C ARG A 31 15.76 17.34 -4.34
N PRO A 32 15.24 16.44 -3.47
CA PRO A 32 14.33 16.84 -2.42
C PRO A 32 15.03 17.74 -1.39
N SER A 33 14.26 18.59 -0.72
CA SER A 33 14.76 19.31 0.45
C SER A 33 14.97 18.35 1.61
N GLN A 34 15.99 18.59 2.43
CA GLN A 34 16.30 17.78 3.60
C GLN A 34 17.05 18.62 4.64
N PHE A 35 16.95 18.23 5.91
CA PHE A 35 17.68 18.87 7.02
C PHE A 35 17.45 20.39 7.13
N HIS A 36 16.19 20.83 7.07
CA HIS A 36 15.78 22.24 7.05
C HIS A 36 16.29 23.05 5.86
N GLY A 37 16.62 22.41 4.75
CA GLY A 37 16.87 23.09 3.50
C GLY A 37 15.62 23.79 2.95
N GLU A 38 15.81 24.72 2.05
CA GLU A 38 14.71 25.45 1.41
C GLU A 38 13.78 24.49 0.65
N PRO A 39 12.48 24.51 0.93
CA PRO A 39 11.52 23.70 0.20
C PRO A 39 11.35 24.19 -1.23
N CYS A 40 10.83 23.33 -2.12
CA CYS A 40 10.38 23.74 -3.43
C CYS A 40 9.04 24.49 -3.30
N ASN A 41 9.10 25.81 -3.35
CA ASN A 41 7.93 26.69 -3.22
C ASN A 41 7.25 26.96 -4.58
N PHE A 42 7.84 26.48 -5.66
CA PHE A 42 7.32 26.70 -7.01
C PHE A 42 6.49 25.50 -7.46
N SER A 43 5.48 25.77 -8.28
CA SER A 43 4.74 24.72 -8.95
C SER A 43 5.68 23.92 -9.87
N ASP A 44 5.52 22.61 -9.90
CA ASP A 44 6.28 21.70 -10.77
C ASP A 44 5.59 21.51 -12.14
N LYS A 45 4.54 22.26 -12.42
CA LYS A 45 3.88 22.33 -13.72
C LYS A 45 3.32 23.72 -13.97
N GLU A 46 3.19 24.07 -15.25
CA GLU A 46 2.51 25.27 -15.70
C GLU A 46 1.53 24.94 -16.81
N VAL A 47 0.40 25.63 -16.79
CA VAL A 47 -0.69 25.50 -17.76
C VAL A 47 -1.09 26.90 -18.23
N GLU A 48 -1.15 27.10 -19.54
CA GLU A 48 -1.61 28.36 -20.15
C GLU A 48 -2.73 28.10 -21.12
N ASP A 49 -3.65 29.04 -21.17
CA ASP A 49 -4.67 29.09 -22.24
C ASP A 49 -4.02 29.40 -23.57
N CYS A 50 -4.51 28.77 -24.61
CA CYS A 50 -4.01 28.96 -25.98
C CYS A 50 -5.13 28.82 -27.01
N VAL A 51 -4.85 29.24 -28.23
CA VAL A 51 -5.77 29.15 -29.36
C VAL A 51 -5.17 28.27 -30.44
N THR A 52 -5.99 27.40 -31.01
CA THR A 52 -5.60 26.53 -32.11
C THR A 52 -6.75 26.35 -33.08
N ASN A 53 -6.43 26.22 -34.36
CA ASN A 53 -7.39 25.91 -35.42
C ASN A 53 -7.60 24.38 -35.61
N ARG A 54 -6.85 23.56 -34.92
CA ARG A 54 -7.02 22.11 -35.01
C ARG A 54 -8.34 21.70 -34.35
N PRO A 55 -9.14 20.82 -34.99
CA PRO A 55 -10.39 20.37 -34.42
C PRO A 55 -10.18 19.36 -33.29
N CYS A 56 -11.03 19.46 -32.26
CA CYS A 56 -11.11 18.40 -31.22
C CYS A 56 -12.06 17.30 -31.71
N ARG A 57 -11.54 16.06 -31.79
CA ARG A 57 -12.30 14.86 -32.16
C ARG A 57 -12.47 13.88 -31.00
N SER A 58 -12.57 14.41 -29.77
CA SER A 58 -12.51 13.62 -28.55
C SER A 58 -13.82 12.96 -28.11
N GLN A 59 -14.92 13.15 -28.86
CA GLN A 59 -16.21 12.61 -28.42
C GLN A 59 -16.40 11.16 -28.85
N VAL A 60 -16.61 10.30 -27.85
CA VAL A 60 -17.15 8.96 -28.05
C VAL A 60 -18.67 9.07 -28.16
N ARG A 61 -19.25 8.43 -29.17
CA ARG A 61 -20.70 8.44 -29.38
C ARG A 61 -21.39 7.72 -28.21
N CYS A 62 -22.31 8.41 -27.54
CA CYS A 62 -23.19 7.83 -26.54
C CYS A 62 -24.54 7.47 -27.19
N GLU A 63 -24.89 6.19 -27.22
CA GLU A 63 -26.17 5.70 -27.71
C GLU A 63 -27.30 5.81 -26.68
N GLY A 64 -26.93 6.11 -25.42
CA GLY A 64 -27.84 6.27 -24.30
C GLY A 64 -28.07 7.72 -23.90
N PHE A 65 -28.21 7.91 -22.60
CA PHE A 65 -28.36 9.21 -21.98
C PHE A 65 -26.99 9.72 -21.48
N VAL A 66 -26.68 10.97 -21.81
CA VAL A 66 -25.47 11.63 -21.32
C VAL A 66 -25.78 12.38 -20.04
N CYS A 67 -25.11 12.02 -18.94
CA CYS A 67 -25.28 12.67 -17.66
C CYS A 67 -24.81 14.13 -17.69
N ALA A 68 -25.60 15.04 -17.11
CA ALA A 68 -25.42 16.48 -17.27
C ALA A 68 -24.08 17.03 -16.75
N GLN A 69 -23.66 16.59 -15.56
CA GLN A 69 -22.42 17.06 -14.90
C GLN A 69 -21.27 16.06 -15.02
N THR A 70 -21.54 14.77 -14.84
CA THR A 70 -20.51 13.74 -14.89
C THR A 70 -20.09 13.36 -16.30
N GLY A 71 -20.94 13.64 -17.30
CA GLY A 71 -20.69 13.26 -18.69
C GLY A 71 -20.74 11.76 -18.95
N ARG A 72 -21.17 10.96 -17.97
CA ARG A 72 -21.29 9.51 -18.10
C ARG A 72 -22.36 9.13 -19.09
N CYS A 73 -22.12 8.13 -19.89
CA CYS A 73 -23.10 7.55 -20.80
C CYS A 73 -23.80 6.38 -20.11
N VAL A 74 -25.10 6.48 -19.86
CA VAL A 74 -25.90 5.44 -19.27
C VAL A 74 -26.99 4.96 -20.21
N ASN A 75 -27.42 3.70 -20.07
CA ASN A 75 -28.52 3.17 -20.87
C ASN A 75 -29.83 3.89 -20.52
N ARG A 76 -30.62 4.24 -21.53
CA ARG A 76 -31.91 4.98 -21.36
C ARG A 76 -32.91 4.26 -20.45
N ARG A 77 -32.86 2.93 -20.38
CA ARG A 77 -33.72 2.16 -19.48
C ARG A 77 -33.39 2.34 -17.99
N LEU A 78 -32.28 2.96 -17.67
CA LEU A 78 -31.89 3.30 -16.30
C LEU A 78 -32.45 4.66 -15.85
N LEU A 79 -33.06 5.42 -16.75
CA LEU A 79 -33.69 6.70 -16.40
C LEU A 79 -34.90 6.46 -15.50
N CYS A 80 -34.97 7.24 -14.40
CA CYS A 80 -36.10 7.19 -13.45
C CYS A 80 -36.34 5.80 -12.83
N ASN A 81 -35.26 5.07 -12.54
CA ASN A 81 -35.32 3.75 -11.90
C ASN A 81 -35.13 3.79 -10.38
N GLY A 82 -34.98 4.97 -9.80
CA GLY A 82 -34.75 5.18 -8.38
C GLY A 82 -33.27 5.11 -7.96
N ASP A 83 -32.37 4.77 -8.87
CA ASP A 83 -30.92 4.71 -8.64
C ASP A 83 -30.22 5.93 -9.24
N ASN A 84 -29.17 6.39 -8.60
CA ASN A 84 -28.30 7.43 -9.13
C ASN A 84 -27.21 6.80 -10.04
N ASP A 85 -27.61 6.40 -11.25
CA ASP A 85 -26.71 5.75 -12.21
C ASP A 85 -25.67 6.73 -12.79
N CYS A 86 -26.03 8.01 -12.92
CA CYS A 86 -25.14 9.05 -13.40
C CYS A 86 -24.08 9.51 -12.37
N GLY A 87 -24.35 9.36 -11.09
CA GLY A 87 -23.53 9.92 -10.02
C GLY A 87 -23.91 11.36 -9.65
N ASP A 88 -24.53 12.12 -10.55
CA ASP A 88 -25.00 13.51 -10.36
C ASP A 88 -26.53 13.61 -10.26
N GLN A 89 -27.23 12.51 -10.25
CA GLN A 89 -28.68 12.37 -10.23
C GLN A 89 -29.42 12.95 -11.46
N SER A 90 -28.75 13.28 -12.53
CA SER A 90 -29.39 13.79 -13.72
C SER A 90 -30.32 12.78 -14.42
N ASP A 91 -30.06 11.48 -14.23
CA ASP A 91 -30.91 10.38 -14.70
C ASP A 91 -32.23 10.24 -13.91
N GLU A 92 -32.29 10.80 -12.73
CA GLU A 92 -33.46 10.82 -11.85
C GLU A 92 -34.13 12.21 -11.77
N ALA A 93 -33.63 13.19 -12.55
CA ALA A 93 -34.20 14.53 -12.60
C ALA A 93 -35.41 14.55 -13.54
N ASN A 94 -36.41 15.36 -13.19
CA ASN A 94 -37.62 15.57 -14.00
C ASN A 94 -38.45 14.32 -14.31
N CYS A 95 -38.45 13.35 -13.41
CA CYS A 95 -39.24 12.14 -13.55
C CYS A 95 -40.70 12.39 -13.21
N ARG A 96 -41.61 12.06 -14.12
CA ARG A 96 -43.05 12.05 -13.82
C ARG A 96 -43.41 10.88 -12.90
N ARG A 97 -42.73 9.78 -13.01
CA ARG A 97 -42.90 8.59 -12.20
C ARG A 97 -41.57 7.88 -12.07
N ILE A 98 -41.25 7.43 -10.86
CA ILE A 98 -40.06 6.63 -10.57
C ILE A 98 -40.48 5.18 -10.54
N TYR A 99 -39.87 4.37 -11.42
CA TYR A 99 -40.08 2.93 -11.49
C TYR A 99 -39.00 2.24 -10.66
N LYS A 100 -39.18 2.19 -9.35
CA LYS A 100 -38.26 1.46 -8.48
C LYS A 100 -38.28 -0.02 -8.84
N LYS A 101 -37.17 -0.48 -9.37
CA LYS A 101 -37.00 -1.89 -9.71
C LYS A 101 -36.72 -2.75 -8.50
N CYS A 102 -35.99 -2.19 -7.52
CA CYS A 102 -35.67 -2.86 -6.27
C CYS A 102 -36.70 -2.57 -5.20
N GLN A 103 -37.43 -3.62 -4.77
CA GLN A 103 -38.52 -3.48 -3.78
C GLN A 103 -38.04 -3.47 -2.35
N HIS A 104 -36.81 -3.94 -2.08
CA HIS A 104 -36.24 -4.06 -0.75
C HIS A 104 -34.94 -3.25 -0.65
N GLU A 105 -34.70 -2.69 0.52
CA GLU A 105 -33.42 -2.09 0.85
C GLU A 105 -32.36 -3.20 0.93
N MET A 106 -31.20 -2.93 0.35
CA MET A 106 -30.05 -3.80 0.32
C MET A 106 -28.81 -3.03 0.74
N ASP A 107 -27.94 -3.68 1.49
CA ASP A 107 -26.70 -3.09 1.95
C ASP A 107 -25.59 -3.22 0.89
N GLN A 108 -24.57 -2.41 1.04
CA GLN A 108 -23.33 -2.57 0.28
C GLN A 108 -22.46 -3.62 0.95
N TYR A 109 -21.67 -4.35 0.15
CA TYR A 109 -20.67 -5.27 0.70
C TYR A 109 -19.71 -4.56 1.63
N TRP A 110 -19.33 -5.21 2.71
CA TRP A 110 -18.35 -4.68 3.64
C TRP A 110 -17.00 -4.46 2.96
N GLY A 111 -16.45 -3.27 3.11
CA GLY A 111 -15.17 -2.88 2.51
C GLY A 111 -15.20 -2.55 1.02
N ILE A 112 -16.35 -2.57 0.37
CA ILE A 112 -16.48 -2.38 -1.09
C ILE A 112 -15.99 -1.00 -1.55
N GLY A 113 -16.19 0.03 -0.76
CA GLY A 113 -15.75 1.38 -1.09
C GLY A 113 -14.24 1.50 -1.23
N SER A 114 -13.49 0.86 -0.36
CA SER A 114 -12.02 0.81 -0.43
C SER A 114 -11.51 0.05 -1.66
N LEU A 115 -12.24 -0.97 -2.09
CA LEU A 115 -11.88 -1.78 -3.26
C LEU A 115 -12.06 -1.02 -4.59
N ALA A 116 -12.85 0.05 -4.60
CA ALA A 116 -13.04 0.94 -5.75
C ALA A 116 -11.90 1.95 -5.93
N SER A 117 -11.07 2.11 -4.92
CA SER A 117 -9.98 3.09 -4.90
C SER A 117 -8.81 2.66 -5.78
N GLY A 118 -8.11 3.65 -6.35
CA GLY A 118 -6.77 3.44 -6.84
C GLY A 118 -5.78 3.24 -5.71
N ILE A 119 -4.70 2.57 -5.98
CA ILE A 119 -3.63 2.34 -5.00
C ILE A 119 -2.30 2.87 -5.54
N ASN A 120 -1.59 3.62 -4.70
CA ASN A 120 -0.22 4.00 -4.97
C ASN A 120 0.71 2.89 -4.43
N LEU A 121 1.31 2.10 -5.32
CA LEU A 121 2.19 1.01 -4.92
C LEU A 121 3.51 1.46 -4.27
N PHE A 122 3.93 2.70 -4.49
CA PHE A 122 5.16 3.23 -3.87
C PHE A 122 4.95 3.58 -2.40
N THR A 123 3.74 3.98 -2.04
CA THR A 123 3.36 4.35 -0.68
C THR A 123 2.47 3.32 0.00
N ASN A 124 1.98 2.32 -0.74
CA ASN A 124 0.97 1.35 -0.31
C ASN A 124 -0.27 2.03 0.29
N SER A 125 -0.68 3.16 -0.28
CA SER A 125 -1.84 3.92 0.16
C SER A 125 -2.97 3.86 -0.85
N LEU A 126 -4.20 3.79 -0.34
CA LEU A 126 -5.39 3.97 -1.15
C LEU A 126 -5.56 5.45 -1.46
N GLU A 127 -5.89 5.73 -2.70
CA GLU A 127 -6.11 7.07 -3.21
C GLU A 127 -7.57 7.25 -3.66
N GLY A 128 -7.84 8.21 -4.54
CA GLY A 128 -9.19 8.47 -5.03
C GLY A 128 -9.83 7.28 -5.73
N SER A 129 -11.15 7.24 -5.74
CA SER A 129 -11.91 6.19 -6.39
C SER A 129 -11.73 6.22 -7.90
N VAL A 130 -11.37 5.08 -8.50
CA VAL A 130 -11.21 4.92 -9.95
C VAL A 130 -12.33 4.10 -10.56
N LEU A 131 -12.98 3.25 -9.76
CA LEU A 131 -14.12 2.43 -10.14
C LEU A 131 -15.38 2.92 -9.43
N ASP A 132 -16.54 2.72 -10.02
CA ASP A 132 -17.82 3.03 -9.40
C ASP A 132 -18.52 1.74 -8.93
N HIS A 133 -18.32 1.40 -7.67
CA HIS A 133 -18.98 0.25 -7.02
C HIS A 133 -20.36 0.60 -6.43
N ARG A 134 -20.84 1.81 -6.65
CA ARG A 134 -22.23 2.22 -6.39
C ARG A 134 -23.11 2.15 -7.64
N TYR A 135 -22.53 1.79 -8.76
CA TYR A 135 -23.26 1.58 -10.00
C TYR A 135 -23.70 0.11 -10.10
N TYR A 136 -25.01 -0.11 -10.27
CA TYR A 136 -25.61 -1.44 -10.27
C TYR A 136 -26.19 -1.84 -11.64
N ALA A 137 -26.23 -0.92 -12.61
CA ALA A 137 -26.86 -1.11 -13.92
C ALA A 137 -28.32 -1.63 -13.83
N GLY A 138 -29.05 -1.20 -12.80
CA GLY A 138 -30.42 -1.63 -12.55
C GLY A 138 -30.56 -3.02 -11.93
N GLY A 139 -29.46 -3.68 -11.56
CA GLY A 139 -29.49 -4.99 -10.92
C GLY A 139 -30.08 -4.95 -9.51
N CYS A 140 -30.96 -5.90 -9.18
CA CYS A 140 -31.64 -5.96 -7.88
C CYS A 140 -31.58 -7.33 -7.21
N SER A 141 -30.87 -8.29 -7.78
CA SER A 141 -30.78 -9.63 -7.21
C SER A 141 -30.08 -9.57 -5.84
N PRO A 142 -30.75 -9.97 -4.74
CA PRO A 142 -30.15 -9.93 -3.43
C PRO A 142 -29.10 -11.02 -3.28
N HIS A 143 -27.99 -10.69 -2.64
CA HIS A 143 -26.97 -11.61 -2.19
C HIS A 143 -27.00 -11.67 -0.67
N TYR A 144 -27.28 -12.84 -0.10
CA TYR A 144 -27.39 -13.00 1.35
C TYR A 144 -26.09 -13.45 1.96
N ILE A 145 -25.58 -12.67 2.92
CA ILE A 145 -24.43 -13.02 3.75
C ILE A 145 -24.86 -12.80 5.20
N LEU A 146 -24.80 -13.84 6.04
CA LEU A 146 -25.19 -13.77 7.46
C LEU A 146 -26.56 -13.10 7.69
N ASN A 147 -27.57 -13.52 6.92
CA ASN A 147 -28.92 -12.99 6.98
C ASN A 147 -29.09 -11.50 6.57
N THR A 148 -28.04 -10.87 6.06
CA THR A 148 -28.10 -9.51 5.50
C THR A 148 -28.21 -9.57 3.99
N ARG A 149 -29.07 -8.74 3.42
CA ARG A 149 -29.22 -8.62 1.99
C ARG A 149 -28.22 -7.62 1.44
N PHE A 150 -27.40 -8.06 0.50
CA PHE A 150 -26.44 -7.20 -0.19
C PHE A 150 -26.81 -7.05 -1.64
N ARG A 151 -26.55 -5.88 -2.21
CA ARG A 151 -26.70 -5.62 -3.64
C ARG A 151 -25.34 -5.70 -4.30
N LYS A 152 -25.20 -6.61 -5.27
CA LYS A 152 -23.93 -6.79 -6.01
C LYS A 152 -23.73 -5.63 -6.98
N PRO A 153 -22.60 -4.87 -6.89
CA PRO A 153 -22.26 -3.84 -7.86
C PRO A 153 -22.03 -4.43 -9.25
N TYR A 154 -22.29 -3.62 -10.27
CA TYR A 154 -22.07 -4.02 -11.67
C TYR A 154 -20.65 -4.48 -11.96
N ASN A 155 -19.64 -3.78 -11.42
CA ASN A 155 -18.22 -4.10 -11.64
C ASN A 155 -17.75 -5.39 -10.97
N VAL A 156 -18.46 -5.87 -9.96
CA VAL A 156 -18.04 -7.01 -9.16
C VAL A 156 -18.47 -8.31 -9.81
N GLU A 157 -17.50 -9.17 -10.11
CA GLU A 157 -17.80 -10.54 -10.57
C GLU A 157 -18.27 -11.40 -9.41
N SER A 158 -17.54 -11.38 -8.30
CA SER A 158 -17.88 -12.15 -7.11
C SER A 158 -17.41 -11.48 -5.81
N TYR A 159 -18.20 -11.66 -4.78
CA TYR A 159 -17.84 -11.37 -3.40
C TYR A 159 -18.26 -12.57 -2.56
N THR A 160 -17.30 -13.44 -2.26
CA THR A 160 -17.55 -14.74 -1.64
C THR A 160 -17.16 -14.70 -0.17
N PRO A 161 -18.12 -14.80 0.76
CA PRO A 161 -17.80 -14.87 2.18
C PRO A 161 -17.16 -16.21 2.52
N GLN A 162 -16.25 -16.19 3.47
CA GLN A 162 -15.69 -17.37 4.10
C GLN A 162 -16.52 -17.66 5.36
N THR A 163 -17.39 -18.66 5.29
CA THR A 163 -18.31 -19.00 6.40
C THR A 163 -17.61 -19.57 7.63
N GLN A 164 -16.43 -20.11 7.45
CA GLN A 164 -15.54 -20.50 8.54
C GLN A 164 -14.21 -19.83 8.24
N GLY A 165 -13.98 -18.65 8.79
CA GLY A 165 -12.82 -17.83 8.45
C GLY A 165 -11.55 -18.68 8.32
N LYS A 166 -10.91 -18.62 7.15
CA LYS A 166 -9.64 -19.29 6.93
C LYS A 166 -8.59 -18.58 7.77
N TYR A 167 -8.10 -19.29 8.77
CA TYR A 167 -7.10 -18.79 9.68
C TYR A 167 -5.76 -19.40 9.32
N GLU A 168 -4.79 -18.55 9.00
CA GLU A 168 -3.41 -18.94 8.76
C GLU A 168 -2.52 -18.33 9.85
N PHE A 169 -1.68 -19.15 10.43
CA PHE A 169 -0.66 -18.71 11.38
C PHE A 169 0.71 -19.09 10.84
N THR A 170 1.57 -18.09 10.69
CA THR A 170 2.97 -18.28 10.31
C THR A 170 3.87 -17.79 11.43
N LEU A 171 4.93 -18.53 11.68
CA LEU A 171 5.94 -18.21 12.68
C LEU A 171 7.31 -18.39 12.05
N LYS A 172 8.12 -17.34 12.06
CA LYS A 172 9.49 -17.36 11.54
C LYS A 172 10.46 -16.74 12.53
N GLU A 173 11.63 -17.29 12.57
CA GLU A 173 12.73 -16.90 13.44
C GLU A 173 13.82 -16.22 12.61
N TYR A 174 14.41 -15.17 13.16
CA TYR A 174 15.54 -14.47 12.56
C TYR A 174 16.60 -14.26 13.64
N GLU A 175 17.79 -14.80 13.40
CA GLU A 175 18.90 -14.70 14.36
C GLU A 175 19.58 -13.34 14.38
N SER A 176 19.32 -12.51 13.39
CA SER A 176 19.87 -11.16 13.30
C SER A 176 18.82 -10.16 12.84
N TYR A 177 19.02 -8.89 13.20
CA TYR A 177 18.18 -7.82 12.70
C TYR A 177 18.28 -7.70 11.17
N SER A 178 19.46 -7.91 10.60
CA SER A 178 19.66 -7.83 9.15
C SER A 178 18.78 -8.84 8.41
N ASP A 179 18.72 -10.09 8.88
CA ASP A 179 17.86 -11.12 8.29
C ASP A 179 16.38 -10.77 8.47
N PHE A 180 16.00 -10.27 9.63
CA PHE A 180 14.65 -9.79 9.89
C PHE A 180 14.27 -8.62 8.98
N GLU A 181 15.11 -7.60 8.89
CA GLU A 181 14.89 -6.42 8.05
C GLU A 181 14.74 -6.82 6.59
N HIS A 182 15.63 -7.67 6.08
CA HIS A 182 15.59 -8.12 4.70
C HIS A 182 14.31 -8.93 4.39
N ASN A 183 13.97 -9.88 5.22
CA ASN A 183 12.85 -10.79 4.95
C ASN A 183 11.47 -10.18 5.27
N VAL A 184 11.38 -9.35 6.29
CA VAL A 184 10.11 -8.80 6.77
C VAL A 184 9.88 -7.38 6.25
N ILE A 185 10.90 -6.52 6.23
CA ILE A 185 10.79 -5.12 5.87
C ILE A 185 11.14 -4.87 4.39
N GLU A 186 12.36 -5.17 3.98
CA GLU A 186 12.85 -4.81 2.64
C GLU A 186 12.23 -5.64 1.51
N LYS A 187 12.03 -6.93 1.75
CA LYS A 187 11.45 -7.81 0.74
C LYS A 187 10.00 -7.44 0.43
N ALA A 188 9.27 -6.98 1.42
CA ALA A 188 7.94 -6.44 1.24
C ALA A 188 7.96 -5.11 0.47
N ALA A 189 8.91 -4.23 0.75
CA ALA A 189 9.06 -2.95 0.05
C ALA A 189 9.55 -3.13 -1.40
N SER A 190 10.46 -4.07 -1.67
CA SER A 190 11.00 -4.33 -3.02
C SER A 190 10.00 -5.03 -3.93
N SER A 191 9.05 -5.76 -3.37
CA SER A 191 8.01 -6.43 -4.14
C SER A 191 6.96 -5.49 -4.73
N SER A 192 6.99 -4.20 -4.39
CA SER A 192 6.22 -3.15 -5.05
C SER A 192 6.73 -2.77 -6.45
N GLY A 193 7.63 -3.57 -7.04
CA GLY A 193 8.04 -3.41 -8.44
C GLY A 193 6.91 -3.70 -9.43
N PHE A 194 6.95 -3.06 -10.59
CA PHE A 194 5.94 -3.12 -11.64
C PHE A 194 5.89 -4.47 -12.36
N SER A 195 5.56 -5.53 -11.67
CA SER A 195 5.23 -6.79 -12.32
C SER A 195 3.72 -7.01 -12.29
N PHE A 196 3.16 -7.31 -13.46
CA PHE A 196 1.75 -7.63 -13.59
C PHE A 196 1.35 -8.85 -12.75
N GLY A 197 0.16 -8.83 -12.17
CA GLY A 197 -0.36 -9.95 -11.39
C GLY A 197 0.28 -10.14 -10.01
N PHE A 198 0.77 -9.10 -9.46
CA PHE A 198 1.57 -9.07 -8.27
C PHE A 198 0.73 -9.19 -6.96
N LYS A 199 1.15 -10.05 -6.04
CA LYS A 199 0.60 -10.13 -4.68
C LYS A 199 1.44 -9.29 -3.74
N ILE A 200 0.84 -8.30 -3.11
CA ILE A 200 1.53 -7.52 -2.08
C ILE A 200 1.67 -8.36 -0.81
N PRO A 201 2.88 -8.56 -0.30
CA PRO A 201 3.08 -9.29 0.94
C PRO A 201 2.56 -8.55 2.17
N GLY A 202 2.19 -9.31 3.17
CA GLY A 202 1.38 -8.91 4.28
C GLY A 202 1.77 -7.72 5.13
N ILE A 203 3.01 -7.61 5.58
CA ILE A 203 3.36 -6.59 6.57
C ILE A 203 3.38 -5.16 6.00
N PHE A 204 3.58 -5.03 4.70
CA PHE A 204 3.54 -3.79 3.96
C PHE A 204 2.27 -3.65 3.12
N GLU A 205 1.25 -4.34 3.52
CA GLU A 205 -0.08 -4.13 2.98
C GLU A 205 -0.60 -2.73 3.31
N LEU A 206 -1.67 -2.38 2.65
CA LEU A 206 -2.29 -1.07 2.71
C LEU A 206 -2.31 -0.47 4.12
N GLY A 207 -1.68 0.66 4.29
CA GLY A 207 -1.62 1.39 5.56
C GLY A 207 -0.43 1.05 6.46
N VAL A 208 0.47 0.13 6.07
CA VAL A 208 1.67 -0.23 6.81
C VAL A 208 2.92 -0.09 5.92
N SER A 209 2.99 0.96 5.14
CA SER A 209 4.19 1.32 4.40
C SER A 209 5.19 2.05 5.30
N SER A 210 6.44 2.15 4.86
CA SER A 210 7.43 2.98 5.54
C SER A 210 7.01 4.45 5.65
N GLN A 211 6.06 4.89 4.84
CA GLN A 211 5.52 6.25 4.86
C GLN A 211 4.29 6.42 5.76
N SER A 212 3.62 5.34 6.16
CA SER A 212 2.53 5.40 7.11
C SER A 212 3.04 5.59 8.54
N ASP A 213 2.26 6.23 9.40
CA ASP A 213 2.64 6.44 10.80
C ASP A 213 2.84 5.12 11.55
N ARG A 214 2.04 4.10 11.25
CA ARG A 214 2.19 2.76 11.82
C ARG A 214 3.48 2.08 11.34
N GLY A 215 3.78 2.17 10.05
CA GLY A 215 5.01 1.64 9.48
C GLY A 215 6.24 2.34 10.06
N LYS A 216 6.22 3.66 10.21
CA LYS A 216 7.28 4.43 10.85
C LYS A 216 7.51 4.00 12.30
N HIS A 217 6.45 3.84 13.06
CA HIS A 217 6.53 3.39 14.45
C HIS A 217 7.12 1.98 14.56
N TYR A 218 6.68 1.06 13.72
CA TYR A 218 7.18 -0.30 13.66
C TYR A 218 8.67 -0.35 13.31
N ILE A 219 9.08 0.36 12.26
CA ILE A 219 10.49 0.46 11.84
C ILE A 219 11.34 1.07 12.96
N ARG A 220 10.89 2.15 13.56
CA ARG A 220 11.61 2.81 14.65
C ARG A 220 11.84 1.90 15.84
N ARG A 221 10.84 1.11 16.22
CA ARG A 221 10.94 0.17 17.34
C ARG A 221 11.82 -1.04 17.02
N THR A 222 11.68 -1.64 15.85
CA THR A 222 12.48 -2.81 15.47
C THR A 222 13.93 -2.46 15.19
N LYS A 223 14.19 -1.33 14.55
CA LYS A 223 15.55 -0.88 14.22
C LYS A 223 16.40 -0.53 15.45
N ARG A 224 15.79 -0.26 16.58
CA ARG A 224 16.46 -0.11 17.87
C ARG A 224 17.39 -1.27 18.20
N PHE A 225 17.06 -2.46 17.76
CA PHE A 225 17.77 -3.70 18.08
C PHE A 225 18.74 -4.14 16.98
N SER A 226 19.01 -3.28 15.99
CA SER A 226 19.83 -3.62 14.81
C SER A 226 21.25 -4.09 15.14
N HIS A 227 21.81 -3.66 16.27
CA HIS A 227 23.18 -3.95 16.67
C HIS A 227 23.29 -4.63 18.03
N THR A 228 22.21 -5.20 18.53
CA THR A 228 22.20 -6.01 19.75
C THR A 228 22.30 -7.49 19.40
N LYS A 229 22.73 -8.32 20.34
CA LYS A 229 22.65 -9.77 20.22
C LYS A 229 21.21 -10.23 20.48
N SER A 230 20.31 -9.82 19.61
CA SER A 230 18.89 -10.09 19.71
C SER A 230 18.44 -11.10 18.68
N VAL A 231 17.46 -11.90 19.05
CA VAL A 231 16.74 -12.83 18.18
C VAL A 231 15.35 -12.29 17.94
N PHE A 232 14.86 -12.39 16.73
CA PHE A 232 13.55 -11.89 16.32
C PHE A 232 12.62 -13.05 16.01
N LEU A 233 11.50 -13.09 16.69
CA LEU A 233 10.44 -14.05 16.45
C LEU A 233 9.25 -13.31 15.86
N HIS A 234 9.00 -13.53 14.57
CA HIS A 234 7.90 -12.90 13.85
C HIS A 234 6.73 -13.85 13.69
N ALA A 235 5.60 -13.49 14.24
CA ALA A 235 4.36 -14.22 14.13
C ALA A 235 3.30 -13.41 13.41
N ARG A 236 2.57 -14.05 12.52
CA ARG A 236 1.48 -13.46 11.76
C ARG A 236 0.27 -14.38 11.75
N SER A 237 -0.88 -13.79 12.01
CA SER A 237 -2.17 -14.46 11.91
C SER A 237 -3.04 -13.73 10.92
N ASP A 238 -3.45 -14.41 9.86
CA ASP A 238 -4.35 -13.93 8.85
C ASP A 238 -5.73 -14.57 9.06
N LEU A 239 -6.76 -13.73 9.20
CA LEU A 239 -8.15 -14.16 9.23
C LEU A 239 -8.83 -13.70 7.94
N GLU A 240 -9.07 -14.62 7.03
CA GLU A 240 -9.75 -14.35 5.77
C GLU A 240 -11.27 -14.45 5.96
N VAL A 241 -12.01 -13.41 5.66
CA VAL A 241 -13.48 -13.39 5.80
C VAL A 241 -14.22 -13.28 4.49
N ALA A 242 -13.59 -12.74 3.44
CA ALA A 242 -14.20 -12.65 2.12
C ALA A 242 -13.18 -12.59 0.99
N HIS A 243 -13.58 -13.06 -0.17
CA HIS A 243 -12.85 -12.96 -1.43
C HIS A 243 -13.61 -12.08 -2.42
N TYR A 244 -12.93 -11.10 -2.96
CA TYR A 244 -13.45 -10.17 -3.93
C TYR A 244 -12.79 -10.39 -5.29
N LYS A 245 -13.58 -10.36 -6.35
CA LYS A 245 -13.09 -10.41 -7.72
C LYS A 245 -13.83 -9.41 -8.60
N LEU A 246 -13.06 -8.60 -9.32
CA LEU A 246 -13.56 -7.63 -10.28
C LEU A 246 -13.87 -8.32 -11.60
N LYS A 247 -14.86 -7.81 -12.36
CA LYS A 247 -15.06 -8.24 -13.73
C LYS A 247 -13.83 -7.95 -14.59
N PRO A 248 -13.51 -8.82 -15.56
CA PRO A 248 -12.31 -8.63 -16.40
C PRO A 248 -12.47 -7.52 -17.44
N ARG A 249 -13.69 -7.14 -17.78
CA ARG A 249 -13.98 -6.19 -18.88
C ARG A 249 -15.22 -5.35 -18.60
N SER A 250 -15.36 -4.28 -19.39
CA SER A 250 -16.55 -3.41 -19.39
C SER A 250 -16.85 -2.81 -18.02
N LEU A 251 -15.81 -2.29 -17.37
CA LEU A 251 -15.92 -1.69 -16.05
C LEU A 251 -16.55 -0.29 -16.14
N MET A 252 -17.39 0.03 -15.17
CA MET A 252 -17.87 1.39 -14.96
C MET A 252 -16.87 2.16 -14.10
N LEU A 253 -16.24 3.17 -14.70
CA LEU A 253 -15.27 4.02 -14.02
C LEU A 253 -15.99 5.04 -13.13
N HIS A 254 -15.33 5.43 -12.04
CA HIS A 254 -15.78 6.56 -11.25
C HIS A 254 -15.74 7.84 -12.08
N TYR A 255 -16.77 8.68 -11.98
CA TYR A 255 -16.91 9.85 -12.84
C TYR A 255 -15.76 10.85 -12.68
N GLU A 256 -15.19 11.03 -11.49
CA GLU A 256 -14.05 11.92 -11.27
C GLU A 256 -12.80 11.43 -12.01
N PHE A 257 -12.53 10.14 -11.93
CA PHE A 257 -11.43 9.51 -12.66
C PHE A 257 -11.64 9.60 -14.18
N LEU A 258 -12.85 9.29 -14.63
CA LEU A 258 -13.23 9.37 -16.05
C LEU A 258 -12.98 10.78 -16.61
N GLN A 259 -13.45 11.81 -15.90
CA GLN A 259 -13.25 13.20 -16.32
C GLN A 259 -11.78 13.61 -16.32
N ARG A 260 -11.02 13.19 -15.30
CA ARG A 260 -9.58 13.49 -15.21
C ARG A 260 -8.81 12.91 -16.38
N VAL A 261 -9.07 11.66 -16.75
CA VAL A 261 -8.42 11.01 -17.89
C VAL A 261 -8.84 11.67 -19.21
N LYS A 262 -10.09 12.06 -19.36
CA LYS A 262 -10.57 12.80 -20.55
C LYS A 262 -9.91 14.17 -20.73
N ARG A 263 -9.43 14.80 -19.64
CA ARG A 263 -8.74 16.09 -19.67
C ARG A 263 -7.24 15.97 -19.86
N LEU A 264 -6.68 14.77 -19.90
CA LEU A 264 -5.25 14.60 -20.12
C LEU A 264 -4.85 15.09 -21.51
N PRO A 265 -3.71 15.80 -21.64
CA PRO A 265 -3.22 16.24 -22.94
C PRO A 265 -2.81 15.04 -23.79
N LEU A 266 -3.12 15.10 -25.10
CA LEU A 266 -2.74 14.05 -26.05
C LEU A 266 -1.24 14.11 -26.38
N GLU A 267 -0.69 15.30 -26.46
CA GLU A 267 0.76 15.45 -26.48
C GLU A 267 1.30 15.23 -25.07
N TYR A 268 2.28 14.34 -24.95
CA TYR A 268 2.79 13.95 -23.66
C TYR A 268 3.35 15.14 -22.86
N SER A 269 2.81 15.35 -21.69
CA SER A 269 3.34 16.25 -20.67
C SER A 269 3.26 15.59 -19.31
N TYR A 270 4.40 15.19 -18.78
CA TYR A 270 4.48 14.37 -17.57
C TYR A 270 3.75 14.98 -16.37
N GLY A 271 3.78 16.32 -16.21
CA GLY A 271 3.17 16.97 -15.06
C GLY A 271 1.67 16.70 -14.89
N GLU A 272 0.91 16.63 -15.98
CA GLU A 272 -0.52 16.32 -15.95
C GLU A 272 -0.78 14.85 -15.58
N TYR A 273 0.01 13.94 -16.13
CA TYR A 273 -0.08 12.52 -15.81
C TYR A 273 0.40 12.21 -14.38
N ARG A 274 1.42 12.94 -13.93
CA ARG A 274 1.91 12.84 -12.53
C ARG A 274 0.82 13.22 -11.52
N ASP A 275 0.07 14.27 -11.77
CA ASP A 275 -1.04 14.69 -10.93
C ASP A 275 -2.15 13.63 -10.88
N LEU A 276 -2.41 12.96 -11.99
CA LEU A 276 -3.34 11.84 -12.02
C LEU A 276 -2.89 10.74 -11.05
N PHE A 277 -1.61 10.37 -11.06
CA PHE A 277 -1.07 9.35 -10.16
C PHE A 277 -1.06 9.80 -8.69
N ARG A 278 -0.81 11.08 -8.44
CA ARG A 278 -0.89 11.64 -7.09
C ARG A 278 -2.29 11.56 -6.50
N ASP A 279 -3.31 11.80 -7.33
CA ASP A 279 -4.70 11.86 -6.89
C ASP A 279 -5.41 10.50 -6.89
N PHE A 280 -5.06 9.61 -7.82
CA PHE A 280 -5.75 8.33 -8.02
C PHE A 280 -4.88 7.08 -7.82
N GLY A 281 -3.60 7.25 -7.54
CA GLY A 281 -2.66 6.16 -7.43
C GLY A 281 -2.12 5.67 -8.77
N THR A 282 -1.46 4.53 -8.74
CA THR A 282 -0.76 3.94 -9.90
C THR A 282 -1.48 2.72 -10.46
N HIS A 283 -2.23 2.01 -9.62
CA HIS A 283 -2.87 0.73 -9.93
C HIS A 283 -4.29 0.69 -9.38
N TYR A 284 -5.06 -0.30 -9.81
CA TYR A 284 -6.37 -0.61 -9.26
C TYR A 284 -6.46 -2.08 -8.87
N ILE A 285 -7.37 -2.39 -7.97
CA ILE A 285 -7.50 -3.72 -7.38
C ILE A 285 -8.41 -4.58 -8.23
N THR A 286 -7.89 -5.71 -8.72
CA THR A 286 -8.64 -6.69 -9.52
C THR A 286 -9.15 -7.86 -8.70
N GLU A 287 -8.41 -8.28 -7.72
CA GLU A 287 -8.81 -9.28 -6.74
C GLU A 287 -8.33 -8.88 -5.35
N ALA A 288 -9.09 -9.25 -4.34
CA ALA A 288 -8.71 -8.98 -2.96
C ALA A 288 -9.18 -10.09 -2.02
N VAL A 289 -8.41 -10.28 -0.97
CA VAL A 289 -8.84 -11.02 0.22
C VAL A 289 -9.07 -10.00 1.32
N LEU A 290 -10.24 -10.05 1.91
CA LEU A 290 -10.67 -9.19 3.00
C LEU A 290 -10.64 -9.95 4.32
N GLY A 291 -10.25 -9.28 5.39
CA GLY A 291 -10.21 -9.91 6.70
C GLY A 291 -9.48 -9.08 7.72
N GLY A 292 -8.75 -9.75 8.59
CA GLY A 292 -7.93 -9.14 9.63
C GLY A 292 -6.55 -9.76 9.71
N ILE A 293 -5.61 -8.97 10.17
CA ILE A 293 -4.24 -9.40 10.42
C ILE A 293 -3.85 -9.00 11.83
N TYR A 294 -3.29 -9.96 12.54
CA TYR A 294 -2.60 -9.74 13.79
C TYR A 294 -1.17 -10.22 13.64
N GLU A 295 -0.22 -9.30 13.76
CA GLU A 295 1.21 -9.59 13.71
C GLU A 295 1.89 -9.15 14.99
N TYR A 296 2.87 -9.92 15.42
CA TYR A 296 3.78 -9.47 16.47
C TYR A 296 5.22 -9.88 16.15
N THR A 297 6.14 -9.06 16.60
CA THR A 297 7.57 -9.37 16.62
C THR A 297 8.03 -9.37 18.06
N LEU A 298 8.45 -10.52 18.53
CA LEU A 298 9.06 -10.71 19.85
C LEU A 298 10.57 -10.58 19.70
N VAL A 299 11.16 -9.63 20.41
CA VAL A 299 12.61 -9.41 20.42
C VAL A 299 13.18 -9.95 21.71
N MET A 300 14.10 -10.91 21.60
CA MET A 300 14.67 -11.59 22.75
C MET A 300 16.18 -11.44 22.79
N ASN A 301 16.73 -11.28 24.00
CA ASN A 301 18.16 -11.20 24.23
C ASN A 301 18.77 -12.61 24.23
N LYS A 302 19.71 -12.87 23.33
CA LYS A 302 20.33 -14.19 23.15
C LYS A 302 21.13 -14.63 24.38
N GLU A 303 21.87 -13.72 25.00
CA GLU A 303 22.67 -14.03 26.18
C GLU A 303 21.79 -14.34 27.40
N ALA A 304 20.69 -13.61 27.58
CA ALA A 304 19.73 -13.87 28.64
C ALA A 304 18.98 -15.19 28.44
N MET A 305 18.70 -15.56 27.18
CA MET A 305 18.13 -16.87 26.87
C MET A 305 19.08 -18.00 27.24
N GLU A 306 20.35 -17.90 26.89
CA GLU A 306 21.37 -18.92 27.22
C GLU A 306 21.56 -19.03 28.72
N ARG A 307 21.59 -17.94 29.47
CA ARG A 307 21.69 -17.95 30.94
C ARG A 307 20.49 -18.61 31.62
N GLY A 308 19.30 -18.45 31.05
CA GLY A 308 18.06 -19.04 31.55
C GLY A 308 17.77 -20.45 31.06
N ASP A 309 18.68 -21.07 30.31
CA ASP A 309 18.51 -22.37 29.68
C ASP A 309 17.30 -22.44 28.74
N TYR A 310 17.06 -21.37 28.02
CA TYR A 310 16.06 -21.28 26.95
C TYR A 310 16.72 -21.40 25.58
N THR A 311 16.19 -22.30 24.77
CA THR A 311 16.58 -22.42 23.37
C THR A 311 15.56 -21.70 22.49
N LEU A 312 15.97 -21.31 21.30
CA LEU A 312 15.05 -20.74 20.31
C LEU A 312 13.90 -21.69 19.97
N ASN A 313 14.17 -23.00 19.96
CA ASN A 313 13.13 -24.01 19.77
C ASN A 313 12.08 -24.01 20.89
N ASN A 314 12.48 -23.76 22.15
CA ASN A 314 11.54 -23.66 23.28
C ASN A 314 10.62 -22.45 23.10
N VAL A 315 11.17 -21.29 22.71
CA VAL A 315 10.40 -20.08 22.46
C VAL A 315 9.48 -20.28 21.26
N HIS A 316 9.96 -20.92 20.21
CA HIS A 316 9.17 -21.28 19.04
C HIS A 316 7.98 -22.18 19.41
N ALA A 317 8.21 -23.20 20.21
CA ALA A 317 7.15 -24.08 20.69
C ALA A 317 6.11 -23.35 21.54
N CYS A 318 6.53 -22.45 22.44
CA CYS A 318 5.63 -21.61 23.21
C CYS A 318 4.82 -20.65 22.30
N ALA A 319 5.47 -20.00 21.36
CA ALA A 319 4.80 -19.08 20.43
C ALA A 319 3.79 -19.80 19.54
N LYS A 320 4.13 -21.00 19.08
CA LYS A 320 3.24 -21.80 18.24
C LYS A 320 1.99 -22.28 18.99
N ASN A 321 2.10 -22.54 20.27
CA ASN A 321 1.04 -23.13 21.09
C ASN A 321 0.31 -22.11 21.97
N ASP A 322 1.04 -21.27 22.69
CA ASP A 322 0.50 -20.35 23.70
C ASP A 322 0.24 -18.95 23.19
N PHE A 323 1.07 -18.52 22.24
CA PHE A 323 0.99 -17.19 21.64
C PHE A 323 0.18 -17.21 20.35
N LYS A 324 -0.33 -18.39 19.99
CA LYS A 324 -1.18 -18.58 18.81
C LYS A 324 -2.58 -18.06 19.08
N ILE A 325 -3.07 -17.31 18.15
CA ILE A 325 -4.41 -16.74 18.19
C ILE A 325 -5.43 -17.78 17.73
N GLY A 326 -6.49 -18.00 18.53
CA GLY A 326 -7.67 -18.75 18.11
C GLY A 326 -7.59 -20.28 18.14
N GLY A 327 -6.68 -20.90 18.90
CA GLY A 327 -6.57 -22.35 19.02
C GLY A 327 -7.05 -22.92 20.35
N ALA A 328 -7.77 -24.05 20.34
CA ALA A 328 -8.07 -24.85 21.52
C ALA A 328 -6.76 -25.45 22.07
N ILE A 329 -6.30 -24.91 23.17
CA ILE A 329 -4.89 -24.94 23.59
C ILE A 329 -4.50 -26.11 24.47
N LYS A 330 -5.45 -26.81 25.07
CA LYS A 330 -5.14 -27.73 26.20
C LYS A 330 -4.52 -29.08 25.82
N GLU A 331 -4.68 -29.55 24.59
CA GLU A 331 -4.26 -30.93 24.23
C GLU A 331 -2.85 -31.06 23.64
N VAL A 332 -2.21 -29.98 23.26
CA VAL A 332 -0.94 -30.00 22.51
C VAL A 332 0.29 -30.02 23.44
N TYR A 333 0.14 -29.56 24.67
CA TYR A 333 1.25 -29.46 25.63
C TYR A 333 1.93 -30.78 25.99
N VAL A 334 1.16 -31.84 26.02
CA VAL A 334 1.66 -33.15 26.44
C VAL A 334 2.57 -33.81 25.39
N LYS A 335 2.41 -33.43 24.12
CA LYS A 335 3.14 -34.02 22.99
C LYS A 335 4.50 -33.40 22.67
N LEU A 336 4.81 -32.19 23.14
CA LEU A 336 5.98 -31.45 22.72
C LEU A 336 7.12 -31.38 23.74
N GLY A 337 6.98 -31.98 24.94
CA GLY A 337 8.07 -32.06 25.93
C GLY A 337 8.56 -30.70 26.48
N VAL A 338 7.82 -29.61 26.25
CA VAL A 338 8.15 -28.29 26.78
C VAL A 338 7.42 -28.10 28.11
N SER A 339 8.15 -27.76 29.16
CA SER A 339 7.53 -27.56 30.47
C SER A 339 6.63 -26.33 30.46
N ILE A 340 5.38 -26.48 30.91
CA ILE A 340 4.42 -25.38 31.06
C ILE A 340 5.02 -24.22 31.86
N GLY A 341 5.94 -24.47 32.78
CA GLY A 341 6.64 -23.46 33.55
C GLY A 341 7.52 -22.54 32.73
N LYS A 342 8.19 -23.05 31.69
CA LYS A 342 9.02 -22.20 30.80
C LYS A 342 8.19 -21.22 29.99
N CYS A 343 7.07 -21.64 29.41
CA CYS A 343 6.20 -20.78 28.67
C CYS A 343 5.54 -19.69 29.56
N ARG A 344 5.16 -20.05 30.80
CA ARG A 344 4.68 -19.06 31.77
C ARG A 344 5.74 -18.03 32.14
N GLY A 345 7.00 -18.43 32.25
CA GLY A 345 8.12 -17.54 32.52
C GLY A 345 8.26 -16.47 31.43
N ILE A 346 8.21 -16.86 30.16
CA ILE A 346 8.24 -15.95 29.00
C ILE A 346 7.04 -15.01 29.01
N LEU A 347 5.83 -15.53 29.25
CA LEU A 347 4.61 -14.73 29.34
C LEU A 347 4.65 -13.71 30.48
N ASN A 348 5.18 -14.09 31.63
CA ASN A 348 5.33 -13.18 32.76
C ASN A 348 6.34 -12.06 32.46
N GLU A 349 7.42 -12.36 31.77
CA GLU A 349 8.38 -11.33 31.32
C GLU A 349 7.78 -10.37 30.29
N ILE A 350 6.93 -10.84 29.40
CA ILE A 350 6.20 -9.97 28.46
C ILE A 350 5.28 -9.00 29.20
N LYS A 351 4.64 -9.45 30.28
CA LYS A 351 3.74 -8.63 31.11
C LYS A 351 4.47 -7.63 32.02
N ASP A 352 5.64 -8.02 32.55
CA ASP A 352 6.39 -7.21 33.51
C ASP A 352 7.70 -6.69 32.90
N ARG A 353 7.61 -5.56 32.20
CA ARG A 353 8.73 -4.94 31.48
C ARG A 353 9.70 -4.14 32.36
N ASN A 354 9.44 -4.03 33.65
CA ASN A 354 10.23 -3.23 34.57
C ASN A 354 11.43 -3.97 35.20
N LYS A 355 11.61 -5.25 34.92
CA LYS A 355 12.74 -6.03 35.42
C LYS A 355 14.00 -5.83 34.60
N ARG A 356 15.12 -5.57 35.24
CA ARG A 356 16.38 -5.17 34.62
C ARG A 356 17.11 -6.25 33.81
N ASP A 357 16.84 -7.52 33.97
CA ASP A 357 17.49 -8.63 33.26
C ASP A 357 16.47 -9.55 32.60
N THR A 358 15.62 -8.97 31.77
CA THR A 358 14.60 -9.74 31.06
C THR A 358 15.15 -10.33 29.78
N MET A 359 14.80 -11.57 29.51
CA MET A 359 15.04 -12.27 28.25
C MET A 359 14.28 -11.62 27.10
N VAL A 360 13.07 -11.11 27.36
CA VAL A 360 12.24 -10.40 26.40
C VAL A 360 12.60 -8.91 26.40
N GLU A 361 13.16 -8.43 25.31
CA GLU A 361 13.53 -7.03 25.15
C GLU A 361 12.36 -6.15 24.70
N ASP A 362 11.55 -6.65 23.80
CA ASP A 362 10.36 -5.95 23.31
C ASP A 362 9.35 -6.87 22.64
N LEU A 363 8.11 -6.39 22.55
CA LEU A 363 7.03 -6.98 21.77
C LEU A 363 6.40 -5.87 20.93
N VAL A 364 6.47 -5.98 19.62
CA VAL A 364 5.89 -5.01 18.70
C VAL A 364 4.71 -5.64 17.98
N VAL A 365 3.55 -5.02 18.09
CA VAL A 365 2.27 -5.54 17.57
C VAL A 365 1.73 -4.67 16.46
N LEU A 366 1.22 -5.29 15.39
CA LEU A 366 0.47 -4.67 14.31
C LEU A 366 -0.87 -5.37 14.16
N VAL A 367 -1.94 -4.58 14.09
CA VAL A 367 -3.31 -5.07 13.92
C VAL A 367 -3.98 -4.35 12.78
N ARG A 368 -4.65 -5.10 11.91
CA ARG A 368 -5.47 -4.58 10.81
C ARG A 368 -6.82 -5.27 10.79
N GLY A 369 -7.85 -4.49 10.46
CA GLY A 369 -9.23 -4.99 10.49
C GLY A 369 -9.82 -5.04 11.89
N GLY A 370 -11.13 -5.13 11.97
CA GLY A 370 -11.89 -5.13 13.22
C GLY A 370 -12.33 -3.74 13.67
N ALA A 371 -13.00 -3.67 14.79
CA ALA A 371 -13.41 -2.40 15.37
C ALA A 371 -12.23 -1.66 16.02
N SER A 372 -12.24 -0.33 15.96
CA SER A 372 -11.15 0.51 16.47
C SER A 372 -10.83 0.27 17.95
N GLU A 373 -11.81 -0.03 18.76
CA GLU A 373 -11.64 -0.36 20.17
C GLU A 373 -10.80 -1.63 20.39
N HIS A 374 -11.04 -2.69 19.60
CA HIS A 374 -10.26 -3.93 19.66
C HIS A 374 -8.83 -3.73 19.13
N ILE A 375 -8.70 -2.96 18.05
CA ILE A 375 -7.38 -2.61 17.47
C ILE A 375 -6.54 -1.87 18.51
N THR A 376 -7.12 -0.89 19.19
CA THR A 376 -6.43 -0.11 20.22
C THR A 376 -5.99 -1.01 21.37
N THR A 377 -6.87 -1.86 21.88
CA THR A 377 -6.56 -2.77 22.98
C THR A 377 -5.47 -3.78 22.62
N LEU A 378 -5.54 -4.39 21.44
CA LEU A 378 -4.54 -5.33 20.96
C LEU A 378 -3.17 -4.67 20.70
N ALA A 379 -3.16 -3.40 20.33
CA ALA A 379 -1.93 -2.64 20.08
C ALA A 379 -1.20 -2.25 21.38
N TYR A 380 -1.82 -2.36 22.55
CA TYR A 380 -1.22 -2.04 23.85
C TYR A 380 -0.24 -3.10 24.37
N GLN A 381 0.45 -3.81 23.50
CA GLN A 381 1.66 -4.56 23.83
C GLN A 381 1.48 -5.73 24.83
N GLU A 382 0.28 -6.19 25.01
CA GLU A 382 0.01 -7.43 25.76
C GLU A 382 -0.37 -8.53 24.79
N LEU A 383 0.00 -9.78 25.14
CA LEU A 383 -0.52 -10.93 24.40
C LEU A 383 -2.03 -11.03 24.66
N PRO A 384 -2.83 -11.17 23.61
CA PRO A 384 -4.26 -11.13 23.75
C PRO A 384 -4.81 -12.34 24.49
N THR A 385 -5.89 -12.13 25.22
CA THR A 385 -6.68 -13.23 25.76
C THR A 385 -7.50 -13.90 24.66
N ALA A 386 -7.89 -15.15 24.85
CA ALA A 386 -8.75 -15.87 23.90
C ALA A 386 -10.07 -15.13 23.64
N ASP A 387 -10.67 -14.54 24.67
CA ASP A 387 -11.93 -13.79 24.56
C ASP A 387 -11.75 -12.52 23.73
N LEU A 388 -10.67 -11.75 23.95
CA LEU A 388 -10.37 -10.55 23.17
C LEU A 388 -10.14 -10.88 21.69
N MET A 389 -9.49 -11.98 21.41
CA MET A 389 -9.27 -12.45 20.03
C MET A 389 -10.56 -12.91 19.36
N GLN A 390 -11.46 -13.53 20.10
CA GLN A 390 -12.77 -13.91 19.60
C GLN A 390 -13.59 -12.66 19.25
N GLU A 391 -13.62 -11.68 20.14
CA GLU A 391 -14.31 -10.42 19.91
C GLU A 391 -13.73 -9.67 18.70
N TRP A 392 -12.42 -9.63 18.56
CA TRP A 392 -11.75 -9.05 17.40
C TRP A 392 -12.12 -9.79 16.11
N GLY A 393 -12.06 -11.12 16.12
CA GLY A 393 -12.41 -11.96 14.97
C GLY A 393 -13.86 -11.76 14.53
N ASP A 394 -14.80 -11.65 15.46
CA ASP A 394 -16.20 -11.36 15.18
C ASP A 394 -16.36 -9.96 14.56
N ALA A 395 -15.64 -8.96 15.08
CA ALA A 395 -15.67 -7.60 14.56
C ALA A 395 -15.03 -7.47 13.16
N VAL A 396 -14.00 -8.28 12.85
CA VAL A 396 -13.35 -8.31 11.53
C VAL A 396 -14.36 -8.64 10.42
N GLN A 397 -15.33 -9.48 10.70
CA GLN A 397 -16.34 -9.88 9.72
C GLN A 397 -17.17 -8.70 9.19
N TYR A 398 -17.45 -7.73 10.05
CA TYR A 398 -18.21 -6.52 9.71
C TYR A 398 -17.31 -5.32 9.34
N ASN A 399 -16.06 -5.34 9.73
CA ASN A 399 -15.07 -4.31 9.48
C ASN A 399 -13.78 -4.91 8.91
N PRO A 400 -13.85 -5.59 7.75
CA PRO A 400 -12.67 -6.20 7.19
C PRO A 400 -11.71 -5.17 6.61
N ALA A 401 -10.43 -5.43 6.76
CA ALA A 401 -9.38 -4.75 6.02
C ALA A 401 -9.06 -5.52 4.74
N ILE A 402 -8.44 -4.84 3.80
CA ILE A 402 -7.85 -5.49 2.63
C ILE A 402 -6.52 -6.10 3.05
N ILE A 403 -6.38 -7.42 2.97
CA ILE A 403 -5.19 -8.13 3.44
C ILE A 403 -4.31 -8.72 2.34
N LYS A 404 -4.89 -9.03 1.19
CA LYS A 404 -4.15 -9.46 0.00
C LYS A 404 -4.82 -8.86 -1.23
N ILE A 405 -4.03 -8.44 -2.21
CA ILE A 405 -4.55 -7.89 -3.45
C ILE A 405 -3.80 -8.42 -4.66
N LYS A 406 -4.51 -8.42 -5.78
CA LYS A 406 -3.94 -8.40 -7.12
C LYS A 406 -4.32 -7.08 -7.76
N VAL A 407 -3.39 -6.49 -8.47
CA VAL A 407 -3.54 -5.17 -9.06
C VAL A 407 -3.18 -5.18 -10.54
N GLU A 408 -3.74 -4.21 -11.25
CA GLU A 408 -3.39 -3.88 -12.62
C GLU A 408 -3.09 -2.38 -12.71
N PRO A 409 -2.21 -1.95 -13.62
CA PRO A 409 -1.95 -0.53 -13.80
C PRO A 409 -3.19 0.25 -14.23
N LEU A 410 -3.34 1.50 -13.79
CA LEU A 410 -4.48 2.34 -14.13
C LEU A 410 -4.67 2.50 -15.64
N TYR A 411 -3.61 2.44 -16.44
CA TYR A 411 -3.74 2.57 -17.89
C TYR A 411 -4.55 1.43 -18.54
N GLU A 412 -4.68 0.29 -17.89
CA GLU A 412 -5.57 -0.80 -18.37
C GLU A 412 -7.06 -0.44 -18.30
N LEU A 413 -7.43 0.59 -17.53
CA LEU A 413 -8.79 1.11 -17.48
C LEU A 413 -9.12 2.03 -18.67
N VAL A 414 -8.12 2.46 -19.42
CA VAL A 414 -8.30 3.35 -20.58
C VAL A 414 -8.62 2.53 -21.82
N THR A 415 -9.90 2.49 -22.17
CA THR A 415 -10.43 1.71 -23.27
C THR A 415 -11.11 2.58 -24.34
N ALA A 416 -11.22 2.06 -25.55
CA ALA A 416 -11.88 2.75 -26.66
C ALA A 416 -13.38 2.99 -26.42
N THR A 417 -14.01 2.27 -25.50
CA THR A 417 -15.41 2.46 -25.13
C THR A 417 -15.65 3.83 -24.49
N ASP A 418 -14.73 4.27 -23.64
CA ASP A 418 -14.87 5.53 -22.87
C ASP A 418 -14.04 6.67 -23.44
N PHE A 419 -12.98 6.40 -24.21
CA PHE A 419 -12.00 7.39 -24.62
C PHE A 419 -11.72 7.32 -26.13
N ALA A 420 -11.84 8.46 -26.81
CA ALA A 420 -11.59 8.55 -28.25
C ALA A 420 -10.14 8.29 -28.64
N TYR A 421 -9.20 8.68 -27.81
CA TYR A 421 -7.76 8.54 -28.04
C TYR A 421 -7.13 7.57 -27.03
N SER A 422 -7.80 6.45 -26.77
CA SER A 422 -7.42 5.50 -25.74
C SER A 422 -5.99 4.99 -25.88
N SER A 423 -5.55 4.64 -27.08
CA SER A 423 -4.20 4.13 -27.32
C SER A 423 -3.10 5.16 -27.04
N THR A 424 -3.32 6.42 -27.41
CA THR A 424 -2.36 7.51 -27.14
C THR A 424 -2.28 7.80 -25.65
N VAL A 425 -3.41 7.96 -24.97
CA VAL A 425 -3.45 8.21 -23.52
C VAL A 425 -2.86 7.04 -22.75
N LYS A 426 -3.16 5.82 -23.13
CA LYS A 426 -2.61 4.61 -22.52
C LYS A 426 -1.10 4.55 -22.64
N GLN A 427 -0.55 4.87 -23.80
CA GLN A 427 0.89 4.89 -24.03
C GLN A 427 1.57 6.00 -23.21
N ASN A 428 0.97 7.18 -23.14
CA ASN A 428 1.45 8.29 -22.33
C ASN A 428 1.43 7.92 -20.83
N MET A 429 0.39 7.25 -20.37
CA MET A 429 0.32 6.78 -18.98
C MET A 429 1.40 5.75 -18.65
N LYS A 430 1.71 4.84 -19.57
CA LYS A 430 2.82 3.89 -19.39
C LYS A 430 4.15 4.61 -19.22
N GLN A 431 4.44 5.55 -20.10
CA GLN A 431 5.66 6.36 -20.02
C GLN A 431 5.72 7.17 -18.72
N ALA A 432 4.61 7.81 -18.36
CA ALA A 432 4.52 8.61 -17.14
C ALA A 432 4.69 7.78 -15.87
N LEU A 433 4.20 6.54 -15.87
CA LEU A 433 4.36 5.63 -14.72
C LEU A 433 5.83 5.27 -14.48
N GLU A 434 6.60 5.04 -15.55
CA GLU A 434 8.05 4.81 -15.45
C GLU A 434 8.77 6.04 -14.88
N GLU A 435 8.42 7.23 -15.34
CA GLU A 435 8.99 8.49 -14.85
C GLU A 435 8.58 8.78 -13.40
N PHE A 436 7.34 8.49 -13.04
CA PHE A 436 6.84 8.62 -11.68
C PHE A 436 7.58 7.72 -10.69
N GLN A 437 7.87 6.49 -11.08
CA GLN A 437 8.66 5.56 -10.29
C GLN A 437 10.04 6.12 -9.97
N LYS A 438 10.70 6.73 -10.94
CA LYS A 438 12.02 7.32 -10.75
C LYS A 438 11.97 8.54 -9.83
N GLU A 439 10.96 9.41 -9.99
CA GLU A 439 10.84 10.65 -9.23
C GLU A 439 10.49 10.43 -7.76
N VAL A 440 9.62 9.48 -7.45
CA VAL A 440 9.13 9.26 -6.06
C VAL A 440 10.00 8.33 -5.22
N SER A 441 11.10 7.86 -5.74
CA SER A 441 12.00 6.96 -5.00
C SER A 441 12.76 7.70 -3.89
N SER A 442 12.77 7.11 -2.69
CA SER A 442 13.53 7.62 -1.54
C SER A 442 15.07 7.55 -1.73
N CYS A 443 15.53 6.91 -2.80
CA CYS A 443 16.96 6.89 -3.15
C CYS A 443 17.53 8.27 -3.46
N HIS A 444 16.69 9.27 -3.77
CA HIS A 444 17.09 10.66 -3.96
C HIS A 444 17.42 11.38 -2.66
N CYS A 445 17.06 10.81 -1.52
CA CYS A 445 17.35 11.38 -0.21
C CYS A 445 18.81 11.14 0.17
N ALA A 446 19.41 12.12 0.84
CA ALA A 446 20.69 11.94 1.48
C ALA A 446 20.57 10.93 2.64
N PRO A 447 21.65 10.20 2.97
CA PRO A 447 21.58 9.18 4.01
C PRO A 447 21.32 9.78 5.39
N CYS A 448 20.55 9.03 6.19
CA CYS A 448 20.39 9.31 7.61
C CYS A 448 21.52 8.63 8.41
N GLN A 449 21.96 9.25 9.48
CA GLN A 449 22.94 8.66 10.39
C GLN A 449 22.29 7.62 11.32
N GLY A 450 23.12 6.82 11.97
CA GLY A 450 22.65 5.86 12.98
C GLY A 450 21.62 4.85 12.48
N ASN A 451 21.70 4.44 11.23
CA ASN A 451 20.73 3.56 10.56
C ASN A 451 19.31 4.12 10.50
N GLY A 452 19.16 5.44 10.52
CA GLY A 452 17.88 6.08 10.22
C GLY A 452 17.40 5.73 8.82
N VAL A 453 16.10 5.77 8.61
CA VAL A 453 15.45 5.46 7.32
C VAL A 453 15.04 6.77 6.65
N PRO A 454 15.58 7.09 5.47
CA PRO A 454 15.11 8.24 4.71
C PRO A 454 13.75 7.95 4.08
N VAL A 455 12.85 8.92 4.16
CA VAL A 455 11.50 8.85 3.58
C VAL A 455 11.25 10.09 2.74
N LEU A 456 10.87 9.90 1.49
CA LEU A 456 10.45 10.99 0.60
C LEU A 456 8.94 11.19 0.69
N LYS A 457 8.54 12.38 1.14
CA LYS A 457 7.14 12.79 1.20
C LYS A 457 6.96 14.09 0.41
N GLY A 458 6.29 14.01 -0.72
CA GLY A 458 6.20 15.14 -1.66
C GLY A 458 7.58 15.47 -2.22
N SER A 459 8.09 16.66 -1.92
CA SER A 459 9.41 17.14 -2.33
C SER A 459 10.41 17.24 -1.17
N ARG A 460 10.09 16.64 -0.03
CA ARG A 460 10.92 16.67 1.18
C ARG A 460 11.28 15.29 1.66
N CYS A 461 12.55 15.10 2.00
CA CYS A 461 13.03 13.92 2.70
C CYS A 461 13.08 14.17 4.21
N ASP A 462 12.59 13.21 4.97
CA ASP A 462 12.72 13.15 6.41
C ASP A 462 13.48 11.89 6.83
N CYS A 463 14.17 11.93 7.94
CA CYS A 463 14.81 10.76 8.54
C CYS A 463 13.92 10.20 9.65
N ILE A 464 13.61 8.90 9.58
CA ILE A 464 13.01 8.17 10.69
C ILE A 464 14.15 7.64 11.55
N CYS A 465 14.31 8.19 12.75
CA CYS A 465 15.37 7.79 13.66
C CYS A 465 14.99 6.57 14.49
N PRO A 466 15.92 5.61 14.71
CA PRO A 466 15.75 4.55 15.69
C PRO A 466 15.56 5.13 17.09
N VAL A 467 14.92 4.37 17.98
CA VAL A 467 14.80 4.76 19.39
C VAL A 467 16.20 4.92 19.99
N GLY A 468 16.45 6.04 20.66
CA GLY A 468 17.76 6.40 21.20
C GLY A 468 18.63 7.26 20.28
N SER A 469 18.14 7.59 19.08
CA SER A 469 18.75 8.55 18.17
C SER A 469 17.81 9.73 17.95
N GLN A 470 18.37 10.92 17.81
CA GLN A 470 17.64 12.18 17.63
C GLN A 470 18.35 13.07 16.61
N GLY A 471 17.68 14.13 16.23
CA GLY A 471 18.18 15.09 15.26
C GLY A 471 17.58 14.89 13.89
N LEU A 472 17.78 15.85 13.01
CA LEU A 472 17.24 15.83 11.64
C LEU A 472 17.79 14.70 10.78
N ALA A 473 19.05 14.35 11.02
CA ALA A 473 19.76 13.26 10.35
C ALA A 473 20.04 12.08 11.29
N CYS A 474 19.37 12.00 12.45
CA CYS A 474 19.63 11.02 13.49
C CYS A 474 21.08 11.07 14.03
N GLU A 475 21.70 12.23 13.99
CA GLU A 475 23.10 12.44 14.32
C GLU A 475 23.40 12.42 15.83
N VAL A 476 22.40 12.67 16.65
CA VAL A 476 22.53 12.61 18.12
C VAL A 476 22.17 11.22 18.59
N SER A 477 23.16 10.46 19.00
CA SER A 477 22.97 9.10 19.52
C SER A 477 23.69 8.95 20.86
N TYR A 478 23.03 8.24 21.79
CA TYR A 478 23.65 7.85 23.06
C TYR A 478 24.65 6.69 22.92
N ARG A 479 24.69 6.05 21.76
CA ARG A 479 25.59 4.94 21.45
C ARG A 479 26.77 5.44 20.63
N LYS A 480 27.99 5.09 21.07
CA LYS A 480 29.22 5.35 20.33
C LYS A 480 29.53 4.18 19.40
N ASN A 481 30.13 4.46 18.24
CA ASN A 481 30.60 3.48 17.27
C ASN A 481 29.51 2.52 16.75
N ILE A 482 28.37 3.07 16.37
CA ILE A 482 27.29 2.30 15.76
C ILE A 482 27.73 1.88 14.35
N PRO A 483 27.68 0.58 14.01
CA PRO A 483 27.87 0.15 12.63
C PRO A 483 26.86 0.82 11.70
N THR A 484 27.32 1.23 10.54
CA THR A 484 26.47 1.87 9.51
C THR A 484 26.15 0.85 8.43
N ASP A 485 24.87 0.53 8.26
CA ASP A 485 24.41 -0.36 7.20
C ASP A 485 24.41 0.36 5.86
N GLY A 486 24.81 -0.36 4.81
CA GLY A 486 24.77 0.16 3.45
C GLY A 486 23.35 0.32 2.93
N LYS A 487 23.13 1.34 2.11
CA LYS A 487 21.89 1.58 1.38
C LYS A 487 22.19 1.81 -0.10
N TRP A 488 21.27 1.40 -0.95
CA TRP A 488 21.38 1.60 -2.38
C TRP A 488 21.20 3.06 -2.77
N ASN A 489 22.00 3.53 -3.74
CA ASN A 489 21.68 4.74 -4.49
C ASN A 489 20.60 4.45 -5.54
N CYS A 490 20.21 5.46 -6.30
CA CYS A 490 19.22 5.31 -7.35
C CYS A 490 19.72 4.43 -8.49
N TRP A 491 18.80 3.65 -9.08
CA TRP A 491 19.07 2.94 -10.31
C TRP A 491 19.47 3.92 -11.41
N SER A 492 20.47 3.54 -12.20
CA SER A 492 20.77 4.22 -13.45
C SER A 492 19.61 4.10 -14.44
N SER A 493 19.61 4.94 -15.46
CA SER A 493 18.71 4.76 -16.59
C SER A 493 18.97 3.40 -17.26
N TRP A 494 17.92 2.83 -17.84
CA TRP A 494 18.06 1.64 -18.65
C TRP A 494 18.98 1.93 -19.84
N SER A 495 19.87 1.01 -20.15
CA SER A 495 20.64 1.03 -21.39
C SER A 495 19.72 0.93 -22.61
N SER A 496 20.21 1.30 -23.78
CA SER A 496 19.53 0.98 -25.02
C SER A 496 19.38 -0.53 -25.20
N CYS A 497 18.33 -0.93 -25.90
CA CYS A 497 18.11 -2.35 -26.19
C CYS A 497 19.19 -2.87 -27.15
N SER A 498 19.98 -3.82 -26.70
CA SER A 498 21.04 -4.47 -27.50
C SER A 498 20.96 -5.97 -27.34
N GLY A 499 20.88 -6.70 -28.44
CA GLY A 499 20.73 -8.15 -28.42
C GLY A 499 19.48 -8.65 -27.73
N GLY A 500 18.39 -7.87 -27.76
CA GLY A 500 17.13 -8.19 -27.10
C GLY A 500 17.12 -7.95 -25.58
N ARG A 501 18.14 -7.28 -25.04
CA ARG A 501 18.29 -7.02 -23.62
C ARG A 501 18.68 -5.57 -23.32
N LYS A 502 18.16 -5.06 -22.20
CA LYS A 502 18.57 -3.79 -21.60
C LYS A 502 18.96 -3.99 -20.15
N THR A 503 19.89 -3.19 -19.66
CA THR A 503 20.43 -3.30 -18.31
C THR A 503 20.40 -1.97 -17.58
N ARG A 504 20.37 -2.03 -16.26
CA ARG A 504 20.59 -0.89 -15.37
C ARG A 504 21.41 -1.31 -14.16
N GLN A 505 22.05 -0.35 -13.52
CA GLN A 505 22.94 -0.58 -12.39
C GLN A 505 22.70 0.40 -11.26
N ARG A 506 23.10 0.02 -10.07
CA ARG A 506 23.12 0.85 -8.86
C ARG A 506 24.32 0.50 -8.00
N GLN A 507 24.65 1.37 -7.06
CA GLN A 507 25.77 1.18 -6.13
C GLN A 507 25.31 1.25 -4.69
N CYS A 508 25.94 0.45 -3.83
CA CYS A 508 25.71 0.46 -2.39
C CYS A 508 26.57 1.55 -1.73
N ASN A 509 26.18 2.80 -1.90
CA ASN A 509 26.96 3.96 -1.45
C ASN A 509 26.12 5.09 -0.83
N ASN A 510 24.89 4.79 -0.43
CA ASN A 510 23.96 5.79 0.12
C ASN A 510 23.35 5.37 1.49
N PRO A 511 24.13 5.22 2.55
CA PRO A 511 25.58 5.33 2.69
C PRO A 511 26.32 4.02 2.33
N LEU A 512 27.64 4.09 2.23
CA LEU A 512 28.49 2.91 2.23
C LEU A 512 28.39 2.21 3.60
N PRO A 513 28.43 0.86 3.63
CA PRO A 513 28.53 0.15 4.91
C PRO A 513 29.87 0.47 5.58
N GLN A 514 29.84 0.78 6.88
CA GLN A 514 31.00 1.17 7.69
C GLN A 514 30.96 0.51 9.06
N ASN A 515 32.11 0.39 9.69
CA ASN A 515 32.27 -0.12 11.06
C ASN A 515 31.58 -1.46 11.33
N GLY A 516 31.63 -2.38 10.37
CA GLY A 516 30.99 -3.69 10.48
C GLY A 516 29.48 -3.70 10.18
N GLY A 517 28.97 -2.63 9.59
CA GLY A 517 27.57 -2.58 9.13
C GLY A 517 27.30 -3.54 7.98
N SER A 518 26.04 -3.93 7.82
CA SER A 518 25.59 -4.87 6.80
C SER A 518 25.70 -4.28 5.39
N PRO A 519 26.13 -5.06 4.39
CA PRO A 519 26.10 -4.63 3.00
C PRO A 519 24.65 -4.50 2.50
N CYS A 520 24.45 -3.82 1.38
CA CYS A 520 23.15 -3.75 0.73
C CYS A 520 22.67 -5.14 0.30
N SER A 521 21.40 -5.40 0.48
CA SER A 521 20.77 -6.64 0.03
C SER A 521 20.16 -6.46 -1.36
N GLY A 522 20.15 -7.53 -2.14
CA GLY A 522 19.64 -7.55 -3.50
C GLY A 522 20.72 -7.25 -4.56
N PRO A 523 20.34 -7.31 -5.85
CA PRO A 523 21.29 -7.18 -6.95
C PRO A 523 21.71 -5.74 -7.22
N ALA A 524 22.96 -5.55 -7.61
CA ALA A 524 23.52 -4.27 -8.09
C ALA A 524 23.20 -3.98 -9.56
N SER A 525 22.79 -4.99 -10.31
CA SER A 525 22.41 -4.86 -11.71
C SER A 525 21.14 -5.64 -12.01
N GLU A 526 20.42 -5.18 -13.00
CA GLU A 526 19.16 -5.79 -13.45
C GLU A 526 19.14 -5.82 -14.97
N THR A 527 18.67 -6.92 -15.53
CA THR A 527 18.55 -7.12 -16.98
C THR A 527 17.11 -7.48 -17.32
N LEU A 528 16.53 -6.80 -18.30
CA LEU A 528 15.20 -7.10 -18.83
C LEU A 528 15.28 -7.38 -20.34
N ASP A 529 14.40 -8.24 -20.79
CA ASP A 529 14.20 -8.44 -22.22
C ASP A 529 13.52 -7.21 -22.82
N CYS A 530 13.93 -6.85 -24.04
CA CYS A 530 13.41 -5.71 -24.79
C CYS A 530 13.32 -6.04 -26.28
N SER A 531 12.47 -5.35 -26.99
CA SER A 531 12.26 -5.47 -28.44
C SER A 531 12.64 -4.18 -29.16
#